data_5b86bb1a27661740eb762a2071a46008
#
_entry.id   5b86bb1a27661740eb762a2071a46008
#
_cell.length_a   1.000
_cell.length_b   1.000
_cell.length_c   1.000
_cell.angle_alpha   90.00
_cell.angle_beta   90.00
_cell.angle_gamma   90.00
#
_symmetry.space_group_name_H-M   'P 1'
#
loop_
_entity.id
_entity.type
_entity.pdbx_description
1 polymer ?
#
loop_
_entity_poly.entity_id
_entity_poly.type
_entity_poly.pdbx_seq_one_letter_code
_entity_poly.pdbx_strand_id
1 'polypeptide(L)'
;MRDLPPLHSLPAFEAAARLGSFQAAAEALCLTASAISHRIRLLESHLGQPLFERRHRAIVLTASGRRYLAVVRDALLRLDEASAVLRSPQSARLRISVAPALGSKWLVARVAEYQEIHPEIEFSLATATGLGPLLNGEADLGLRYGEEEWPGLLAWKLFEESVFPVCSPGLAATLKTPADLDHVRLLRHPLLSWQRWFAAAGISHGEPASGPRYEDALLMLEAAVAGHGVALMAGTLAARDLEAGRLIRPFAQECPDRSFYIIAPPSAQEKPATLAFIRWLVRSVR
;
A
#
# COMPACT_ATOMS: atom_id res chain seq x y z
N MET A 1 34.38 -2.63 12.13
CA MET A 1 34.05 -1.59 11.12
C MET A 1 33.14 -2.26 10.11
N ARG A 2 32.02 -1.65 9.66
CA ARG A 2 31.16 -2.25 8.64
C ARG A 2 31.91 -2.23 7.30
N ASP A 3 31.98 -3.35 6.59
CA ASP A 3 32.52 -3.43 5.23
C ASP A 3 31.48 -2.95 4.24
N LEU A 4 31.39 -1.63 4.04
CA LEU A 4 30.45 -1.01 3.14
C LEU A 4 31.03 -0.86 1.74
N PRO A 5 30.20 -1.06 0.70
CA PRO A 5 30.62 -0.82 -0.66
C PRO A 5 30.95 0.67 -0.91
N PRO A 6 31.70 1.02 -1.97
CA PRO A 6 31.95 2.40 -2.30
C PRO A 6 30.64 3.16 -2.57
N LEU A 7 30.17 3.98 -1.62
CA LEU A 7 28.81 4.59 -1.64
C LEU A 7 28.59 5.45 -2.90
N HIS A 8 29.64 6.13 -3.41
CA HIS A 8 29.55 6.91 -4.66
C HIS A 8 29.33 6.04 -5.92
N SER A 9 29.51 4.71 -5.83
CA SER A 9 29.25 3.78 -6.92
C SER A 9 27.77 3.36 -7.00
N LEU A 10 27.01 3.46 -5.91
CA LEU A 10 25.62 3.03 -5.86
C LEU A 10 24.68 3.81 -6.79
N PRO A 11 24.74 5.17 -6.84
CA PRO A 11 23.95 5.93 -7.82
C PRO A 11 24.33 5.61 -9.28
N ALA A 12 25.63 5.37 -9.56
CA ALA A 12 26.07 4.98 -10.89
C ALA A 12 25.53 3.61 -11.32
N PHE A 13 25.51 2.65 -10.39
CA PHE A 13 24.95 1.33 -10.62
C PHE A 13 23.42 1.39 -10.85
N GLU A 14 22.69 2.13 -10.04
CA GLU A 14 21.24 2.29 -10.19
C GLU A 14 20.89 2.93 -11.53
N ALA A 15 21.52 4.05 -11.88
CA ALA A 15 21.28 4.76 -13.14
C ALA A 15 21.59 3.90 -14.36
N ALA A 16 22.73 3.15 -14.34
CA ALA A 16 23.10 2.23 -15.41
C ALA A 16 22.10 1.08 -15.57
N ALA A 17 21.61 0.55 -14.46
CA ALA A 17 20.61 -0.51 -14.46
C ALA A 17 19.23 -0.04 -14.98
N ARG A 18 18.83 1.15 -14.60
CA ARG A 18 17.55 1.75 -15.00
C ARG A 18 17.53 2.16 -16.49
N LEU A 19 18.64 2.74 -16.97
CA LEU A 19 18.73 3.27 -18.33
C LEU A 19 19.29 2.25 -19.35
N GLY A 20 19.80 1.11 -18.90
CA GLY A 20 20.35 0.08 -19.76
C GLY A 20 21.62 0.50 -20.54
N SER A 21 22.25 1.62 -20.14
CA SER A 21 23.38 2.23 -20.86
C SER A 21 24.30 3.01 -19.92
N PHE A 22 25.60 2.79 -20.01
CA PHE A 22 26.58 3.58 -19.26
C PHE A 22 26.66 5.03 -19.76
N GLN A 23 26.42 5.25 -21.06
CA GLN A 23 26.39 6.58 -21.64
C GLN A 23 25.19 7.38 -21.09
N ALA A 24 23.99 6.81 -21.14
CA ALA A 24 22.80 7.46 -20.63
C ALA A 24 22.87 7.70 -19.08
N ALA A 25 23.50 6.77 -18.36
CA ALA A 25 23.75 6.96 -16.92
C ALA A 25 24.74 8.09 -16.65
N ALA A 26 25.74 8.27 -17.50
CA ALA A 26 26.70 9.37 -17.40
C ALA A 26 26.02 10.74 -17.61
N GLU A 27 25.19 10.85 -18.62
CA GLU A 27 24.40 12.04 -18.89
C GLU A 27 23.46 12.38 -17.71
N ALA A 28 22.75 11.39 -17.21
CA ALA A 28 21.82 11.55 -16.08
C ALA A 28 22.49 11.98 -14.77
N LEU A 29 23.77 11.60 -14.58
CA LEU A 29 24.54 11.92 -13.37
C LEU A 29 25.56 13.05 -13.56
N CYS A 30 25.56 13.72 -14.73
CA CYS A 30 26.55 14.75 -15.09
C CYS A 30 28.01 14.24 -14.93
N LEU A 31 28.27 13.02 -15.40
CA LEU A 31 29.56 12.34 -15.35
C LEU A 31 30.01 11.93 -16.76
N THR A 32 31.22 11.41 -16.88
CA THR A 32 31.70 10.76 -18.11
C THR A 32 31.37 9.26 -18.09
N ALA A 33 31.20 8.66 -19.28
CA ALA A 33 30.97 7.21 -19.38
C ALA A 33 32.11 6.38 -18.80
N SER A 34 33.35 6.89 -18.87
CA SER A 34 34.52 6.28 -18.23
C SER A 34 34.42 6.30 -16.71
N ALA A 35 33.92 7.40 -16.13
CA ALA A 35 33.69 7.50 -14.67
C ALA A 35 32.61 6.51 -14.21
N ILE A 36 31.51 6.39 -14.95
CA ILE A 36 30.48 5.37 -14.65
C ILE A 36 31.09 3.96 -14.71
N SER A 37 31.79 3.63 -15.80
CA SER A 37 32.43 2.32 -15.94
C SER A 37 33.44 2.02 -14.83
N HIS A 38 34.18 3.03 -14.37
CA HIS A 38 35.11 2.90 -13.26
C HIS A 38 34.38 2.63 -11.94
N ARG A 39 33.32 3.39 -11.63
CA ARG A 39 32.50 3.20 -10.42
C ARG A 39 31.85 1.82 -10.38
N ILE A 40 31.34 1.33 -11.51
CA ILE A 40 30.77 -0.03 -11.61
C ILE A 40 31.85 -1.08 -11.33
N ARG A 41 33.02 -0.97 -11.94
CA ARG A 41 34.13 -1.93 -11.69
C ARG A 41 34.59 -1.94 -10.23
N LEU A 42 34.64 -0.77 -9.57
CA LEU A 42 34.94 -0.68 -8.15
C LEU A 42 33.91 -1.42 -7.30
N LEU A 43 32.62 -1.26 -7.62
CA LEU A 43 31.53 -1.94 -6.93
C LEU A 43 31.61 -3.46 -7.13
N GLU A 44 31.78 -3.93 -8.37
CA GLU A 44 31.90 -5.33 -8.71
C GLU A 44 33.14 -5.98 -8.06
N SER A 45 34.26 -5.25 -8.01
CA SER A 45 35.48 -5.70 -7.33
C SER A 45 35.28 -5.85 -5.82
N HIS A 46 34.58 -4.90 -5.17
CA HIS A 46 34.25 -4.99 -3.75
C HIS A 46 33.33 -6.17 -3.45
N LEU A 47 32.34 -6.42 -4.31
CA LEU A 47 31.37 -7.51 -4.14
C LEU A 47 31.90 -8.88 -4.59
N GLY A 48 33.02 -8.90 -5.32
CA GLY A 48 33.61 -10.13 -5.88
C GLY A 48 32.77 -10.77 -6.98
N GLN A 49 31.79 -10.07 -7.54
CA GLN A 49 30.87 -10.60 -8.55
C GLN A 49 30.48 -9.53 -9.59
N PRO A 50 30.32 -9.92 -10.87
CA PRO A 50 29.83 -9.02 -11.89
C PRO A 50 28.34 -8.74 -11.68
N LEU A 51 27.96 -7.47 -11.80
CA LEU A 51 26.57 -7.02 -11.72
C LEU A 51 25.96 -6.82 -13.11
N PHE A 52 26.79 -6.61 -14.14
CA PHE A 52 26.39 -6.47 -15.54
C PHE A 52 27.06 -7.48 -16.45
N GLU A 53 26.31 -7.92 -17.46
CA GLU A 53 26.81 -8.59 -18.65
C GLU A 53 26.84 -7.60 -19.81
N ARG A 54 27.96 -7.55 -20.57
CA ARG A 54 28.08 -6.73 -21.77
C ARG A 54 27.53 -7.52 -22.97
N ARG A 55 26.48 -7.05 -23.60
CA ARG A 55 25.98 -7.55 -24.88
C ARG A 55 26.22 -6.51 -25.98
N HIS A 56 26.30 -6.93 -27.22
CA HIS A 56 26.79 -6.19 -28.40
C HIS A 56 26.42 -4.69 -28.51
N ARG A 57 25.36 -4.19 -27.85
CA ARG A 57 24.96 -2.76 -27.82
C ARG A 57 24.22 -2.36 -26.53
N ALA A 58 24.24 -3.21 -25.51
CA ALA A 58 23.51 -2.97 -24.27
C ALA A 58 24.24 -3.62 -23.08
N ILE A 59 23.96 -3.12 -21.90
CA ILE A 59 24.32 -3.75 -20.64
C ILE A 59 23.06 -4.40 -20.05
N VAL A 60 23.20 -5.61 -19.54
CA VAL A 60 22.11 -6.36 -18.93
C VAL A 60 22.53 -6.80 -17.53
N LEU A 61 21.65 -6.69 -16.57
CA LEU A 61 21.92 -7.13 -15.20
C LEU A 61 22.10 -8.66 -15.12
N THR A 62 23.11 -9.09 -14.39
CA THR A 62 23.26 -10.49 -13.94
C THR A 62 22.16 -10.84 -12.93
N ALA A 63 22.06 -12.12 -12.54
CA ALA A 63 21.18 -12.53 -11.43
C ALA A 63 21.56 -11.84 -10.10
N SER A 64 22.88 -11.71 -9.84
CA SER A 64 23.42 -10.98 -8.68
C SER A 64 23.10 -9.49 -8.77
N GLY A 65 23.24 -8.89 -9.97
CA GLY A 65 22.90 -7.49 -10.22
C GLY A 65 21.43 -7.19 -9.95
N ARG A 66 20.50 -8.03 -10.37
CA ARG A 66 19.07 -7.85 -10.10
C ARG A 66 18.76 -7.89 -8.61
N ARG A 67 19.30 -8.85 -7.87
CA ARG A 67 19.11 -8.94 -6.41
C ARG A 67 19.70 -7.74 -5.69
N TYR A 68 20.91 -7.34 -6.07
CA TYR A 68 21.59 -6.22 -5.45
C TYR A 68 20.92 -4.86 -5.76
N LEU A 69 20.35 -4.71 -6.97
CA LEU A 69 19.63 -3.51 -7.38
C LEU A 69 18.44 -3.21 -6.48
N ALA A 70 17.70 -4.22 -6.06
CA ALA A 70 16.55 -4.01 -5.15
C ALA A 70 17.00 -3.38 -3.82
N VAL A 71 18.10 -3.88 -3.24
CA VAL A 71 18.67 -3.35 -1.99
C VAL A 71 19.25 -1.94 -2.17
N VAL A 72 19.97 -1.72 -3.29
CA VAL A 72 20.56 -0.39 -3.58
C VAL A 72 19.49 0.66 -3.78
N ARG A 73 18.41 0.35 -4.51
CA ARG A 73 17.29 1.27 -4.69
C ARG A 73 16.64 1.65 -3.38
N ASP A 74 16.39 0.68 -2.51
CA ASP A 74 15.81 0.97 -1.19
C ASP A 74 16.74 1.86 -0.34
N ALA A 75 18.03 1.56 -0.32
CA ALA A 75 19.00 2.35 0.44
C ALA A 75 19.13 3.80 -0.08
N LEU A 76 19.26 3.99 -1.41
CA LEU A 76 19.33 5.32 -2.00
C LEU A 76 18.06 6.13 -1.77
N LEU A 77 16.92 5.48 -1.82
CA LEU A 77 15.63 6.09 -1.59
C LEU A 77 15.50 6.57 -0.13
N ARG A 78 15.90 5.76 0.85
CA ARG A 78 15.91 6.15 2.27
C ARG A 78 16.83 7.36 2.54
N LEU A 79 17.97 7.41 1.87
CA LEU A 79 18.88 8.55 2.00
C LEU A 79 18.29 9.82 1.38
N ASP A 80 17.61 9.70 0.23
CA ASP A 80 16.94 10.85 -0.41
C ASP A 80 15.77 11.35 0.45
N GLU A 81 14.97 10.46 1.00
CA GLU A 81 13.87 10.78 1.91
C GLU A 81 14.37 11.54 3.16
N ALA A 82 15.38 11.01 3.83
CA ALA A 82 15.98 11.66 5.01
C ALA A 82 16.58 13.04 4.66
N SER A 83 17.21 13.14 3.49
CA SER A 83 17.80 14.40 3.03
C SER A 83 16.72 15.43 2.63
N ALA A 84 15.60 14.98 2.08
CA ALA A 84 14.48 15.86 1.72
C ALA A 84 13.84 16.49 2.96
N VAL A 85 13.68 15.72 4.03
CA VAL A 85 13.19 16.22 5.32
C VAL A 85 14.12 17.30 5.89
N LEU A 86 15.43 17.08 5.88
CA LEU A 86 16.41 18.05 6.37
C LEU A 86 16.51 19.34 5.53
N ARG A 87 16.22 19.24 4.23
CA ARG A 87 16.21 20.41 3.31
C ARG A 87 14.97 21.28 3.46
N SER A 88 13.91 20.79 4.09
CA SER A 88 12.67 21.54 4.35
C SER A 88 12.44 21.70 5.85
N PRO A 89 13.09 22.69 6.51
CA PRO A 89 13.06 22.85 7.96
C PRO A 89 11.75 23.41 8.53
N GLN A 90 10.76 23.74 7.70
CA GLN A 90 9.40 23.98 8.18
C GLN A 90 8.76 22.63 8.44
N SER A 91 8.22 22.44 9.64
CA SER A 91 7.45 21.25 10.03
C SER A 91 6.53 20.84 8.90
N ALA A 92 6.90 19.78 8.17
CA ALA A 92 6.12 19.35 7.03
C ALA A 92 4.80 18.81 7.58
N ARG A 93 3.72 19.53 7.35
CA ARG A 93 2.39 19.07 7.69
C ARG A 93 1.88 18.15 6.61
N LEU A 94 1.54 16.93 6.96
CA LEU A 94 0.99 15.93 6.06
C LEU A 94 -0.50 15.73 6.36
N ARG A 95 -1.34 16.17 5.45
CA ARG A 95 -2.80 16.07 5.57
C ARG A 95 -3.29 14.85 4.81
N ILE A 96 -3.87 13.90 5.53
CA ILE A 96 -4.32 12.62 5.01
C ILE A 96 -5.84 12.52 5.11
N SER A 97 -6.49 12.22 3.99
CA SER A 97 -7.90 11.88 3.93
C SER A 97 -8.06 10.37 3.79
N VAL A 98 -8.75 9.72 4.72
CA VAL A 98 -8.86 8.26 4.75
C VAL A 98 -10.31 7.80 4.96
N ALA A 99 -10.70 6.67 4.35
CA ALA A 99 -11.97 6.03 4.66
C ALA A 99 -11.98 5.60 6.15
N PRO A 100 -13.08 5.86 6.90
CA PRO A 100 -13.09 5.70 8.36
C PRO A 100 -12.60 4.33 8.84
N ALA A 101 -13.07 3.25 8.24
CA ALA A 101 -12.67 1.89 8.61
C ALA A 101 -11.17 1.65 8.41
N LEU A 102 -10.61 2.05 7.27
CA LEU A 102 -9.19 1.89 6.97
C LEU A 102 -8.33 2.76 7.90
N GLY A 103 -8.79 3.98 8.18
CA GLY A 103 -8.15 4.88 9.14
C GLY A 103 -7.99 4.24 10.51
N SER A 104 -9.12 3.79 11.06
CA SER A 104 -9.19 3.19 12.41
C SER A 104 -8.49 1.85 12.52
N LYS A 105 -8.74 0.94 11.58
CA LYS A 105 -8.28 -0.46 11.70
C LYS A 105 -6.86 -0.68 11.21
N TRP A 106 -6.34 0.20 10.34
CA TRP A 106 -5.05 -0.01 9.69
C TRP A 106 -4.09 1.19 9.74
N LEU A 107 -4.52 2.39 9.29
CA LEU A 107 -3.61 3.51 9.06
C LEU A 107 -3.03 4.11 10.35
N VAL A 108 -3.84 4.26 11.40
CA VAL A 108 -3.41 4.93 12.66
C VAL A 108 -2.13 4.29 13.23
N ALA A 109 -2.03 2.95 13.22
CA ALA A 109 -0.83 2.28 13.70
C ALA A 109 0.40 2.60 12.83
N ARG A 110 0.23 2.66 11.49
CA ARG A 110 1.32 2.97 10.56
C ARG A 110 1.79 4.41 10.67
N VAL A 111 0.87 5.33 10.88
CA VAL A 111 1.24 6.74 11.13
C VAL A 111 2.10 6.85 12.39
N ALA A 112 1.76 6.13 13.46
CA ALA A 112 2.56 6.10 14.68
C ALA A 112 3.97 5.55 14.41
N GLU A 113 4.10 4.43 13.70
CA GLU A 113 5.40 3.85 13.31
C GLU A 113 6.24 4.83 12.45
N TYR A 114 5.61 5.53 11.51
CA TYR A 114 6.30 6.52 10.69
C TYR A 114 6.73 7.74 11.50
N GLN A 115 5.91 8.19 12.44
CA GLN A 115 6.18 9.35 13.30
C GLN A 115 7.32 9.11 14.27
N GLU A 116 7.57 7.86 14.72
CA GLU A 116 8.76 7.49 15.49
C GLU A 116 10.06 7.73 14.70
N ILE A 117 10.01 7.54 13.36
CA ILE A 117 11.16 7.73 12.47
C ILE A 117 11.28 9.20 12.03
N HIS A 118 10.15 9.90 11.92
CA HIS A 118 10.01 11.26 11.41
C HIS A 118 9.22 12.16 12.37
N PRO A 119 9.77 12.44 13.59
CA PRO A 119 9.07 13.23 14.62
C PRO A 119 8.82 14.69 14.20
N GLU A 120 9.54 15.19 13.20
CA GLU A 120 9.40 16.54 12.64
C GLU A 120 8.14 16.70 11.75
N ILE A 121 7.47 15.60 11.37
CA ILE A 121 6.27 15.66 10.52
C ILE A 121 5.02 15.74 11.39
N GLU A 122 4.25 16.81 11.18
CA GLU A 122 2.92 16.96 11.77
C GLU A 122 1.87 16.28 10.91
N PHE A 123 1.17 15.28 11.47
CA PHE A 123 0.07 14.59 10.78
C PHE A 123 -1.28 15.21 11.10
N SER A 124 -2.10 15.36 10.06
CA SER A 124 -3.51 15.71 10.17
C SER A 124 -4.33 14.65 9.42
N LEU A 125 -5.08 13.84 10.16
CA LEU A 125 -5.93 12.80 9.60
C LEU A 125 -7.39 13.25 9.63
N ALA A 126 -8.04 13.23 8.46
CA ALA A 126 -9.46 13.49 8.33
C ALA A 126 -10.15 12.31 7.65
N THR A 127 -11.36 11.98 8.09
CA THR A 127 -12.14 10.90 7.50
C THR A 127 -13.02 11.41 6.36
N ALA A 128 -12.92 10.76 5.20
CA ALA A 128 -13.83 10.97 4.07
C ALA A 128 -13.83 9.75 3.15
N THR A 129 -14.91 9.50 2.46
CA THR A 129 -15.05 8.44 1.44
C THR A 129 -14.94 8.99 0.02
N GLY A 130 -15.31 10.25 -0.20
CA GLY A 130 -15.22 10.93 -1.50
C GLY A 130 -13.84 11.51 -1.82
N LEU A 131 -13.69 12.03 -3.04
CA LEU A 131 -12.46 12.64 -3.55
C LEU A 131 -12.34 14.14 -3.24
N GLY A 132 -13.42 14.77 -2.74
CA GLY A 132 -13.48 16.21 -2.48
C GLY A 132 -12.27 16.78 -1.76
N PRO A 133 -11.82 16.21 -0.62
CA PRO A 133 -10.67 16.74 0.11
C PRO A 133 -9.37 16.81 -0.70
N LEU A 134 -9.16 15.91 -1.66
CA LEU A 134 -7.98 15.90 -2.55
C LEU A 134 -8.13 16.94 -3.66
N LEU A 135 -9.30 16.99 -4.29
CA LEU A 135 -9.57 17.90 -5.41
C LEU A 135 -9.62 19.36 -4.96
N ASN A 136 -10.06 19.62 -3.73
CA ASN A 136 -10.11 20.97 -3.15
C ASN A 136 -8.80 21.38 -2.45
N GLY A 137 -7.76 20.53 -2.43
CA GLY A 137 -6.49 20.82 -1.78
C GLY A 137 -6.52 20.81 -0.24
N GLU A 138 -7.55 20.23 0.35
CA GLU A 138 -7.70 20.08 1.81
C GLU A 138 -6.83 18.94 2.35
N ALA A 139 -6.52 17.94 1.51
CA ALA A 139 -5.64 16.82 1.83
C ALA A 139 -4.51 16.69 0.79
N ASP A 140 -3.35 16.23 1.23
CA ASP A 140 -2.17 16.02 0.39
C ASP A 140 -2.17 14.63 -0.25
N LEU A 141 -2.77 13.65 0.43
CA LEU A 141 -3.03 12.31 -0.08
C LEU A 141 -4.30 11.72 0.54
N GLY A 142 -4.82 10.68 -0.09
CA GLY A 142 -5.97 9.93 0.40
C GLY A 142 -5.75 8.42 0.33
N LEU A 143 -6.41 7.68 1.21
CA LEU A 143 -6.47 6.22 1.14
C LEU A 143 -7.92 5.81 0.86
N ARG A 144 -8.10 5.04 -0.22
CA ARG A 144 -9.44 4.66 -0.70
C ARG A 144 -9.49 3.20 -1.11
N TYR A 145 -10.68 2.64 -0.99
CA TYR A 145 -11.06 1.34 -1.51
C TYR A 145 -11.72 1.52 -2.87
N GLY A 146 -11.23 0.86 -3.91
CA GLY A 146 -11.75 1.05 -5.25
C GLY A 146 -11.02 0.25 -6.31
N GLU A 147 -11.29 0.62 -7.56
CA GLU A 147 -10.66 0.09 -8.76
C GLU A 147 -9.44 0.92 -9.15
N GLU A 148 -8.75 0.55 -10.21
CA GLU A 148 -7.44 1.10 -10.58
C GLU A 148 -7.50 2.55 -11.07
N GLU A 149 -8.66 2.98 -11.59
CA GLU A 149 -8.81 4.28 -12.24
C GLU A 149 -9.28 5.37 -11.26
N TRP A 150 -8.46 6.40 -11.10
CA TRP A 150 -8.72 7.57 -10.27
C TRP A 150 -8.58 8.86 -11.09
N PRO A 151 -9.63 9.32 -11.78
CA PRO A 151 -9.54 10.44 -12.71
C PRO A 151 -8.94 11.70 -12.09
N GLY A 152 -7.86 12.22 -12.73
CA GLY A 152 -7.17 13.43 -12.28
C GLY A 152 -6.25 13.26 -11.08
N LEU A 153 -6.09 12.05 -10.56
CA LEU A 153 -5.23 11.75 -9.41
C LEU A 153 -4.16 10.72 -9.79
N LEU A 154 -3.04 10.77 -9.10
CA LEU A 154 -2.03 9.71 -9.08
C LEU A 154 -2.51 8.62 -8.13
N ALA A 155 -2.24 7.36 -8.46
CA ALA A 155 -2.64 6.22 -7.64
C ALA A 155 -1.49 5.23 -7.46
N TRP A 156 -1.36 4.72 -6.25
CA TRP A 156 -0.43 3.63 -5.89
C TRP A 156 -1.24 2.54 -5.19
N LYS A 157 -1.24 1.35 -5.77
CA LYS A 157 -1.88 0.19 -5.14
C LYS A 157 -1.13 -0.15 -3.84
N LEU A 158 -1.86 -0.23 -2.74
CA LEU A 158 -1.35 -0.69 -1.46
C LEU A 158 -1.38 -2.22 -1.40
N PHE A 159 -2.58 -2.77 -1.43
CA PHE A 159 -2.78 -4.23 -1.39
C PHE A 159 -4.11 -4.60 -2.02
N GLU A 160 -4.18 -5.82 -2.50
CA GLU A 160 -5.39 -6.47 -2.98
C GLU A 160 -6.20 -7.00 -1.80
N GLU A 161 -7.52 -7.04 -1.96
CA GLU A 161 -8.41 -7.53 -0.92
C GLU A 161 -9.25 -8.69 -1.38
N SER A 162 -9.51 -9.59 -0.44
CA SER A 162 -10.62 -10.53 -0.51
C SER A 162 -11.66 -10.19 0.55
N VAL A 163 -12.92 -10.39 0.20
CA VAL A 163 -14.03 -10.19 1.13
C VAL A 163 -14.64 -11.52 1.52
N PHE A 164 -15.02 -11.62 2.78
CA PHE A 164 -15.64 -12.80 3.35
C PHE A 164 -16.63 -12.43 4.48
N PRO A 165 -17.60 -13.29 4.78
CA PRO A 165 -18.51 -13.08 5.90
C PRO A 165 -17.81 -13.09 7.24
N VAL A 166 -18.20 -12.15 8.12
CA VAL A 166 -17.79 -12.10 9.52
C VAL A 166 -19.00 -11.81 10.40
N CYS A 167 -19.00 -12.37 11.60
CA CYS A 167 -20.04 -12.14 12.59
C CYS A 167 -19.52 -12.36 14.01
N SER A 168 -20.33 -12.01 15.01
CA SER A 168 -20.01 -12.30 16.42
C SER A 168 -19.93 -13.81 16.69
N PRO A 169 -19.17 -14.25 17.71
CA PRO A 169 -19.02 -15.66 18.07
C PRO A 169 -20.36 -16.36 18.35
N GLY A 170 -21.30 -15.65 19.00
CA GLY A 170 -22.63 -16.19 19.31
C GLY A 170 -23.42 -16.50 18.04
N LEU A 171 -23.36 -15.63 17.03
CA LEU A 171 -24.03 -15.85 15.75
C LEU A 171 -23.31 -16.93 14.92
N ALA A 172 -21.99 -16.95 14.93
CA ALA A 172 -21.20 -17.96 14.22
C ALA A 172 -21.53 -19.40 14.66
N ALA A 173 -21.86 -19.61 15.92
CA ALA A 173 -22.23 -20.91 16.46
C ALA A 173 -23.50 -21.53 15.80
N THR A 174 -24.36 -20.68 15.20
CA THR A 174 -25.58 -21.10 14.51
C THR A 174 -25.35 -21.39 13.01
N LEU A 175 -24.21 -20.99 12.45
CA LEU A 175 -23.89 -21.11 11.03
C LEU A 175 -23.00 -22.34 10.80
N LYS A 176 -23.46 -23.28 10.00
CA LYS A 176 -22.74 -24.52 9.65
C LYS A 176 -22.32 -24.53 8.19
N THR A 177 -23.17 -24.01 7.33
CA THR A 177 -22.96 -23.94 5.89
C THR A 177 -23.30 -22.53 5.36
N PRO A 178 -22.76 -22.12 4.23
CA PRO A 178 -23.14 -20.84 3.62
C PRO A 178 -24.65 -20.69 3.35
N ALA A 179 -25.41 -21.79 3.19
CA ALA A 179 -26.86 -21.73 3.02
C ALA A 179 -27.61 -21.24 4.28
N ASP A 180 -27.01 -21.35 5.46
CA ASP A 180 -27.62 -20.88 6.71
C ASP A 180 -27.75 -19.34 6.74
N LEU A 181 -27.05 -18.65 5.83
CA LEU A 181 -27.15 -17.19 5.67
C LEU A 181 -28.56 -16.71 5.25
N ASP A 182 -29.42 -17.62 4.72
CA ASP A 182 -30.81 -17.32 4.40
C ASP A 182 -31.68 -17.05 5.63
N HIS A 183 -31.22 -17.53 6.79
CA HIS A 183 -31.98 -17.46 8.04
C HIS A 183 -31.45 -16.40 9.01
N VAL A 184 -30.44 -15.63 8.60
CA VAL A 184 -29.83 -14.59 9.43
C VAL A 184 -29.86 -13.23 8.73
N ARG A 185 -29.72 -12.19 9.52
CA ARG A 185 -29.68 -10.84 9.01
C ARG A 185 -28.33 -10.59 8.33
N LEU A 186 -28.36 -10.21 7.03
CA LEU A 186 -27.20 -9.78 6.28
C LEU A 186 -27.05 -8.25 6.33
N LEU A 187 -25.88 -7.78 6.74
CA LEU A 187 -25.55 -6.36 6.75
C LEU A 187 -25.03 -5.98 5.37
N ARG A 188 -25.51 -4.86 4.83
CA ARG A 188 -25.25 -4.45 3.45
C ARG A 188 -24.39 -3.19 3.39
N HIS A 189 -23.50 -3.15 2.41
CA HIS A 189 -22.67 -1.98 2.11
C HIS A 189 -22.65 -1.72 0.60
N PRO A 190 -22.70 -0.46 0.11
CA PRO A 190 -22.86 -0.17 -1.32
C PRO A 190 -21.71 -0.66 -2.19
N LEU A 191 -20.51 -0.81 -1.63
CA LEU A 191 -19.33 -1.28 -2.37
C LEU A 191 -19.10 -2.79 -2.30
N LEU A 192 -19.82 -3.53 -1.46
CA LEU A 192 -19.61 -4.96 -1.21
C LEU A 192 -20.83 -5.76 -1.66
N SER A 193 -20.62 -6.70 -2.56
CA SER A 193 -21.72 -7.48 -3.17
C SER A 193 -21.80 -8.86 -2.54
N TRP A 194 -22.90 -9.13 -1.86
CA TRP A 194 -23.24 -10.46 -1.38
C TRP A 194 -23.44 -11.45 -2.54
N GLN A 195 -24.05 -11.01 -3.64
CA GLN A 195 -24.26 -11.87 -4.82
C GLN A 195 -22.92 -12.40 -5.36
N ARG A 196 -21.88 -11.56 -5.43
CA ARG A 196 -20.54 -12.00 -5.86
C ARG A 196 -19.95 -13.03 -4.91
N TRP A 197 -20.11 -12.81 -3.60
CA TRP A 197 -19.62 -13.76 -2.61
C TRP A 197 -20.40 -15.09 -2.68
N PHE A 198 -21.74 -15.06 -2.80
CA PHE A 198 -22.55 -16.26 -2.98
C PHE A 198 -22.12 -17.07 -4.20
N ALA A 199 -21.87 -16.41 -5.33
CA ALA A 199 -21.35 -17.07 -6.52
C ALA A 199 -19.99 -17.74 -6.28
N ALA A 200 -19.06 -17.08 -5.57
CA ALA A 200 -17.78 -17.65 -5.18
C ALA A 200 -17.93 -18.83 -4.20
N ALA A 201 -18.97 -18.83 -3.38
CA ALA A 201 -19.32 -19.94 -2.48
C ALA A 201 -20.08 -21.08 -3.19
N GLY A 202 -20.37 -20.97 -4.48
CA GLY A 202 -21.12 -21.97 -5.23
C GLY A 202 -22.63 -21.95 -4.99
N ILE A 203 -23.18 -20.86 -4.48
CA ILE A 203 -24.60 -20.68 -4.16
C ILE A 203 -25.24 -19.71 -5.15
N SER A 204 -26.37 -20.11 -5.73
CA SER A 204 -27.16 -19.27 -6.63
C SER A 204 -28.09 -18.35 -5.80
N HIS A 205 -27.55 -17.25 -5.28
CA HIS A 205 -28.30 -16.27 -4.51
C HIS A 205 -28.05 -14.86 -5.06
N GLY A 206 -29.07 -14.01 -5.02
CA GLY A 206 -28.98 -12.60 -5.39
C GLY A 206 -28.51 -11.70 -4.25
N GLU A 207 -28.46 -10.41 -4.51
CA GLU A 207 -28.26 -9.42 -3.43
C GLU A 207 -29.43 -9.47 -2.44
N PRO A 208 -29.17 -9.35 -1.12
CA PRO A 208 -30.22 -9.30 -0.12
C PRO A 208 -31.20 -8.14 -0.37
N ALA A 209 -32.48 -8.47 -0.56
CA ALA A 209 -33.53 -7.48 -0.81
C ALA A 209 -33.81 -6.58 0.40
N SER A 210 -33.49 -7.06 1.61
CA SER A 210 -33.75 -6.39 2.88
C SER A 210 -32.55 -6.47 3.82
N GLY A 211 -32.61 -5.80 4.95
CA GLY A 211 -31.57 -5.76 5.97
C GLY A 211 -30.92 -4.39 6.09
N PRO A 212 -30.23 -4.10 7.19
CA PRO A 212 -29.58 -2.82 7.43
C PRO A 212 -28.55 -2.52 6.36
N ARG A 213 -28.52 -1.27 5.92
CA ARG A 213 -27.52 -0.76 4.97
C ARG A 213 -26.67 0.28 5.66
N TYR A 214 -25.37 0.11 5.58
CA TYR A 214 -24.35 0.98 6.13
C TYR A 214 -23.57 1.62 4.98
N GLU A 215 -23.47 2.93 4.98
CA GLU A 215 -22.61 3.66 4.03
C GLU A 215 -21.15 3.69 4.50
N ASP A 216 -20.93 3.39 5.77
CA ASP A 216 -19.62 3.33 6.41
C ASP A 216 -19.32 1.90 6.86
N ALA A 217 -18.22 1.34 6.34
CA ALA A 217 -17.76 -0.02 6.66
C ALA A 217 -17.36 -0.18 8.13
N LEU A 218 -16.93 0.90 8.83
CA LEU A 218 -16.62 0.84 10.26
C LEU A 218 -17.90 0.60 11.07
N LEU A 219 -18.96 1.33 10.77
CA LEU A 219 -20.26 1.12 11.43
C LEU A 219 -20.82 -0.27 11.18
N MET A 220 -20.65 -0.79 9.94
CA MET A 220 -21.07 -2.14 9.61
C MET A 220 -20.26 -3.20 10.39
N LEU A 221 -18.94 -2.99 10.53
CA LEU A 221 -18.05 -3.86 11.30
C LEU A 221 -18.46 -3.89 12.78
N GLU A 222 -18.70 -2.71 13.38
CA GLU A 222 -19.13 -2.62 14.79
C GLU A 222 -20.52 -3.26 14.99
N ALA A 223 -21.44 -3.15 14.02
CA ALA A 223 -22.72 -3.84 14.07
C ALA A 223 -22.55 -5.37 14.03
N ALA A 224 -21.61 -5.89 13.26
CA ALA A 224 -21.28 -7.32 13.23
C ALA A 224 -20.68 -7.79 14.58
N VAL A 225 -19.77 -7.00 15.17
CA VAL A 225 -19.21 -7.26 16.52
C VAL A 225 -20.32 -7.29 17.56
N ALA A 226 -21.29 -6.36 17.48
CA ALA A 226 -22.45 -6.31 18.38
C ALA A 226 -23.48 -7.42 18.15
N GLY A 227 -23.27 -8.31 17.16
CA GLY A 227 -24.15 -9.43 16.88
C GLY A 227 -25.44 -9.07 16.12
N HIS A 228 -25.48 -7.90 15.46
CA HIS A 228 -26.67 -7.43 14.74
C HIS A 228 -26.89 -8.17 13.40
N GLY A 229 -25.93 -8.97 12.96
CA GLY A 229 -26.01 -9.77 11.73
C GLY A 229 -24.63 -10.20 11.22
N VAL A 230 -24.61 -10.75 10.01
CA VAL A 230 -23.40 -11.13 9.29
C VAL A 230 -23.02 -10.01 8.33
N ALA A 231 -21.78 -9.54 8.40
CA ALA A 231 -21.23 -8.55 7.48
C ALA A 231 -20.32 -9.22 6.45
N LEU A 232 -20.39 -8.78 5.20
CA LEU A 232 -19.34 -9.06 4.22
C LEU A 232 -18.24 -8.01 4.42
N MET A 233 -16.98 -8.42 4.65
CA MET A 233 -15.92 -7.51 5.07
C MET A 233 -14.60 -7.82 4.40
N ALA A 234 -13.84 -6.76 4.06
CA ALA A 234 -12.47 -6.86 3.61
C ALA A 234 -11.57 -7.39 4.73
N GLY A 235 -10.66 -8.32 4.39
CA GLY A 235 -9.82 -9.02 5.36
C GLY A 235 -8.99 -8.08 6.24
N THR A 236 -8.36 -7.08 5.65
CA THR A 236 -7.55 -6.08 6.36
C THR A 236 -8.36 -5.31 7.42
N LEU A 237 -9.64 -5.01 7.15
CA LEU A 237 -10.48 -4.28 8.09
C LEU A 237 -10.95 -5.15 9.25
N ALA A 238 -11.16 -6.45 9.01
CA ALA A 238 -11.63 -7.39 10.01
C ALA A 238 -10.49 -8.00 10.86
N ALA A 239 -9.24 -7.93 10.41
CA ALA A 239 -8.12 -8.69 10.96
C ALA A 239 -7.99 -8.57 12.49
N ARG A 240 -7.95 -7.35 13.03
CA ARG A 240 -7.81 -7.12 14.48
C ARG A 240 -8.97 -7.65 15.31
N ASP A 241 -10.19 -7.63 14.76
CA ASP A 241 -11.37 -8.12 15.45
C ASP A 241 -11.44 -9.66 15.40
N LEU A 242 -10.93 -10.26 14.33
CA LEU A 242 -10.75 -11.72 14.22
C LEU A 242 -9.66 -12.21 15.17
N GLU A 243 -8.49 -11.57 15.20
CA GLU A 243 -7.39 -11.89 16.12
C GLU A 243 -7.81 -11.77 17.60
N ALA A 244 -8.60 -10.74 17.91
CA ALA A 244 -9.14 -10.54 19.26
C ALA A 244 -10.34 -11.44 19.61
N GLY A 245 -10.80 -12.27 18.69
CA GLY A 245 -11.96 -13.15 18.87
C GLY A 245 -13.30 -12.42 19.00
N ARG A 246 -13.37 -11.11 18.67
CA ARG A 246 -14.62 -10.36 18.64
C ARG A 246 -15.47 -10.71 17.42
N LEU A 247 -14.83 -11.08 16.34
CA LEU A 247 -15.45 -11.61 15.13
C LEU A 247 -14.95 -13.01 14.85
N ILE A 248 -15.79 -13.77 14.16
CA ILE A 248 -15.47 -15.10 13.61
C ILE A 248 -15.73 -15.04 12.10
N ARG A 249 -14.88 -15.68 11.33
CA ARG A 249 -15.11 -16.01 9.91
C ARG A 249 -15.79 -17.39 9.87
N PRO A 250 -17.11 -17.46 9.63
CA PRO A 250 -17.85 -18.72 9.74
C PRO A 250 -17.57 -19.70 8.59
N PHE A 251 -17.09 -19.19 7.44
CA PHE A 251 -16.87 -19.99 6.24
C PHE A 251 -15.48 -19.74 5.66
N ALA A 252 -14.90 -20.77 5.03
CA ALA A 252 -13.58 -20.68 4.40
C ALA A 252 -13.58 -19.87 3.07
N GLN A 253 -14.76 -19.78 2.42
CA GLN A 253 -14.91 -19.13 1.12
C GLN A 253 -14.64 -17.62 1.24
N GLU A 254 -13.94 -17.08 0.23
CA GLU A 254 -13.67 -15.66 0.06
C GLU A 254 -13.85 -15.29 -1.41
N CYS A 255 -14.08 -14.03 -1.67
CA CYS A 255 -14.24 -13.49 -3.00
C CYS A 255 -13.21 -12.37 -3.20
N PRO A 256 -12.32 -12.46 -4.21
CA PRO A 256 -11.48 -11.33 -4.59
C PRO A 256 -12.35 -10.11 -4.90
N ASP A 257 -11.93 -8.96 -4.41
CA ASP A 257 -12.66 -7.71 -4.61
C ASP A 257 -11.68 -6.60 -5.00
N ARG A 258 -12.07 -5.36 -4.83
CA ARG A 258 -11.26 -4.18 -5.10
C ARG A 258 -9.99 -4.15 -4.25
N SER A 259 -9.15 -3.17 -4.53
CA SER A 259 -7.91 -2.96 -3.79
C SER A 259 -7.98 -1.68 -2.95
N PHE A 260 -7.09 -1.57 -1.97
CA PHE A 260 -6.81 -0.29 -1.34
C PHE A 260 -5.71 0.46 -2.11
N TYR A 261 -5.93 1.76 -2.29
CA TYR A 261 -5.02 2.66 -2.99
C TYR A 261 -4.65 3.85 -2.13
N ILE A 262 -3.42 4.31 -2.26
CA ILE A 262 -3.07 5.69 -1.97
C ILE A 262 -3.35 6.49 -3.23
N ILE A 263 -4.06 7.60 -3.10
CA ILE A 263 -4.35 8.53 -4.19
C ILE A 263 -3.90 9.94 -3.80
N ALA A 264 -3.37 10.69 -4.75
CA ALA A 264 -2.93 12.06 -4.48
C ALA A 264 -3.04 12.93 -5.74
N PRO A 265 -3.22 14.25 -5.59
CA PRO A 265 -3.17 15.16 -6.73
C PRO A 265 -1.76 15.16 -7.35
N PRO A 266 -1.61 15.50 -8.65
CA PRO A 266 -0.30 15.57 -9.31
C PRO A 266 0.72 16.44 -8.58
N SER A 267 0.27 17.51 -7.93
CA SER A 267 1.13 18.40 -7.10
C SER A 267 1.79 17.70 -5.91
N ALA A 268 1.35 16.51 -5.54
CA ALA A 268 2.02 15.70 -4.50
C ALA A 268 3.46 15.33 -4.91
N GLN A 269 3.77 15.28 -6.23
CA GLN A 269 5.12 15.03 -6.72
C GLN A 269 6.11 16.14 -6.37
N GLU A 270 5.62 17.34 -6.10
CA GLU A 270 6.41 18.50 -5.70
C GLU A 270 6.61 18.58 -4.18
N LYS A 271 5.99 17.68 -3.42
CA LYS A 271 6.03 17.65 -1.95
C LYS A 271 6.88 16.47 -1.45
N PRO A 272 8.16 16.66 -1.11
CA PRO A 272 9.05 15.57 -0.73
C PRO A 272 8.53 14.73 0.43
N ALA A 273 7.99 15.36 1.49
CA ALA A 273 7.45 14.65 2.66
C ALA A 273 6.24 13.76 2.28
N THR A 274 5.36 14.23 1.39
CA THR A 274 4.21 13.45 0.90
C THR A 274 4.69 12.22 0.13
N LEU A 275 5.66 12.39 -0.80
CA LEU A 275 6.22 11.27 -1.56
C LEU A 275 6.97 10.27 -0.66
N ALA A 276 7.71 10.77 0.33
CA ALA A 276 8.43 9.92 1.28
C ALA A 276 7.45 9.03 2.05
N PHE A 277 6.37 9.61 2.58
CA PHE A 277 5.33 8.85 3.26
C PHE A 277 4.62 7.84 2.35
N ILE A 278 4.23 8.22 1.13
CA ILE A 278 3.61 7.32 0.16
C ILE A 278 4.51 6.11 -0.11
N ARG A 279 5.79 6.35 -0.39
CA ARG A 279 6.76 5.29 -0.67
C ARG A 279 6.98 4.37 0.52
N TRP A 280 7.07 4.95 1.72
CA TRP A 280 7.19 4.18 2.94
C TRP A 280 5.97 3.29 3.17
N LEU A 281 4.76 3.84 3.01
CA LEU A 281 3.52 3.09 3.18
C LEU A 281 3.41 1.92 2.18
N VAL A 282 3.72 2.15 0.92
CA VAL A 282 3.72 1.08 -0.12
C VAL A 282 4.75 -0.02 0.20
N ARG A 283 5.87 0.31 0.85
CA ARG A 283 6.87 -0.69 1.28
C ARG A 283 6.45 -1.47 2.52
N SER A 284 5.76 -0.82 3.45
CA SER A 284 5.36 -1.44 4.73
C SER A 284 4.29 -2.53 4.59
N VAL A 285 3.70 -2.70 3.41
CA VAL A 285 2.67 -3.70 3.10
C VAL A 285 3.18 -4.84 2.18
N ARG A 286 4.43 -4.79 1.80
CA ARG A 286 5.12 -5.86 1.05
C ARG A 286 5.93 -6.73 2.00
#